data_196add4455cc27494e6ca088544408fd
#
_entry.id   196add4455cc27494e6ca088544408fd
#
_cell.length_a   1.000
_cell.length_b   1.000
_cell.length_c   1.000
_cell.angle_alpha   90.00
_cell.angle_beta   90.00
_cell.angle_gamma   90.00
#
_symmetry.space_group_name_H-M   'P 1'
#
loop_
_entity.id
_entity.type
_entity.pdbx_description
1 polymer ?
#
loop_
_entity_poly.entity_id
_entity_poly.type
_entity_poly.pdbx_seq_one_letter_code
_entity_poly.pdbx_strand_id
1 'polypeptide(L)'
;MKISIVTATYNSGATLADTLRSILAQTHTDFEVIVADGGSTDNTADIVRQFAPQFGERLHWCSEPDRGLYDAMNKGIARATGEVVGILNSDDFYTDEHVLARVADALADPNIDACYGDVHYVAPGDLQTMTRYYSSRPFRPWMMRLGFMPAHPSFYCRRTCYAQHGTFDLSYTVAADFEQLLRLIFVHKIRTVYLPADFVTMRTGGASTSGLKSHLAILRDHRRALKSHRVASAFPLLCLRYIYKVGEVICSRLRPKSKAHS
;
A
#
# COMPACT_ATOMS: atom_id res chain seq x y z
N MET A 1 -6.39 -18.54 -7.87
CA MET A 1 -6.85 -17.64 -6.80
C MET A 1 -6.89 -16.22 -7.34
N LYS A 2 -8.07 -15.66 -7.44
CA LYS A 2 -8.26 -14.32 -8.02
C LYS A 2 -7.78 -13.23 -7.05
N ILE A 3 -6.95 -12.29 -7.54
CA ILE A 3 -6.44 -11.15 -6.77
C ILE A 3 -7.10 -9.87 -7.30
N SER A 4 -7.71 -9.08 -6.42
CA SER A 4 -8.22 -7.75 -6.74
C SER A 4 -7.16 -6.70 -6.40
N ILE A 5 -6.77 -5.89 -7.38
CA ILE A 5 -5.86 -4.78 -7.21
C ILE A 5 -6.69 -3.50 -7.22
N VAL A 6 -6.73 -2.81 -6.10
CA VAL A 6 -7.42 -1.52 -5.97
C VAL A 6 -6.43 -0.40 -6.23
N THR A 7 -6.71 0.42 -7.24
CA THR A 7 -5.93 1.61 -7.59
C THR A 7 -6.78 2.85 -7.33
N ALA A 8 -6.54 3.50 -6.20
CA ALA A 8 -7.14 4.80 -5.91
C ALA A 8 -6.44 5.88 -6.74
N THR A 9 -7.20 6.74 -7.41
CA THR A 9 -6.65 7.77 -8.30
C THR A 9 -7.42 9.09 -8.21
N TYR A 10 -6.68 10.19 -8.28
CA TYR A 10 -7.23 11.53 -8.44
C TYR A 10 -6.20 12.43 -9.12
N ASN A 11 -6.50 12.93 -10.31
CA ASN A 11 -5.60 13.74 -11.13
C ASN A 11 -4.20 13.10 -11.29
N SER A 12 -4.18 11.82 -11.69
CA SER A 12 -2.98 10.99 -11.78
C SER A 12 -2.51 10.76 -13.23
N GLY A 13 -2.84 11.65 -14.14
CA GLY A 13 -2.51 11.53 -15.56
C GLY A 13 -1.02 11.41 -15.85
N ALA A 14 -0.15 11.87 -14.95
CA ALA A 14 1.30 11.75 -15.11
C ALA A 14 1.86 10.39 -14.71
N THR A 15 1.16 9.58 -13.92
CA THR A 15 1.73 8.40 -13.25
C THR A 15 0.95 7.11 -13.48
N LEU A 16 -0.37 7.20 -13.62
CA LEU A 16 -1.27 6.03 -13.72
C LEU A 16 -0.87 5.03 -14.82
N ALA A 17 -0.32 5.52 -15.93
CA ALA A 17 0.11 4.65 -17.02
C ALA A 17 1.20 3.65 -16.59
N ASP A 18 2.13 4.06 -15.73
CA ASP A 18 3.19 3.18 -15.24
C ASP A 18 2.62 2.13 -14.27
N THR A 19 1.68 2.54 -13.41
CA THR A 19 0.94 1.64 -12.53
C THR A 19 0.24 0.55 -13.34
N LEU A 20 -0.55 0.92 -14.35
CA LEU A 20 -1.30 -0.03 -15.17
C LEU A 20 -0.39 -0.94 -16.00
N ARG A 21 0.74 -0.43 -16.54
CA ARG A 21 1.74 -1.27 -17.23
C ARG A 21 2.33 -2.32 -16.30
N SER A 22 2.69 -1.94 -15.07
CA SER A 22 3.27 -2.87 -14.11
C SER A 22 2.31 -3.99 -13.70
N ILE A 23 1.00 -3.70 -13.67
CA ILE A 23 -0.03 -4.71 -13.42
C ILE A 23 -0.18 -5.64 -14.63
N LEU A 24 -0.19 -5.11 -15.84
CA LEU A 24 -0.27 -5.92 -17.07
C LEU A 24 0.93 -6.85 -17.25
N ALA A 25 2.10 -6.45 -16.76
CA ALA A 25 3.32 -7.24 -16.85
C ALA A 25 3.34 -8.46 -15.90
N GLN A 26 2.39 -8.56 -14.95
CA GLN A 26 2.40 -9.64 -13.98
C GLN A 26 2.18 -11.02 -14.59
N THR A 27 3.00 -11.98 -14.16
CA THR A 27 2.94 -13.38 -14.61
C THR A 27 1.73 -14.15 -14.08
N HIS A 28 1.21 -13.75 -12.93
CA HIS A 28 -0.07 -14.26 -12.43
C HIS A 28 -1.21 -13.58 -13.17
N THR A 29 -2.02 -14.35 -13.88
CA THR A 29 -3.05 -13.82 -14.80
C THR A 29 -4.47 -13.76 -14.22
N ASP A 30 -4.72 -14.46 -13.11
CA ASP A 30 -6.03 -14.49 -12.44
C ASP A 30 -6.17 -13.29 -11.48
N PHE A 31 -6.32 -12.11 -12.05
CA PHE A 31 -6.52 -10.86 -11.32
C PHE A 31 -7.57 -9.96 -11.96
N GLU A 32 -8.06 -9.01 -11.18
CA GLU A 32 -8.83 -7.86 -11.65
C GLU A 32 -8.21 -6.56 -11.11
N VAL A 33 -8.42 -5.47 -11.83
CA VAL A 33 -8.01 -4.12 -11.43
C VAL A 33 -9.25 -3.26 -11.22
N ILE A 34 -9.38 -2.66 -10.05
CA ILE A 34 -10.44 -1.71 -9.75
C ILE A 34 -9.81 -0.31 -9.65
N VAL A 35 -10.00 0.51 -10.68
CA VAL A 35 -9.60 1.91 -10.68
C VAL A 35 -10.71 2.72 -10.05
N ALA A 36 -10.49 3.17 -8.81
CA ALA A 36 -11.40 4.03 -8.06
C ALA A 36 -10.94 5.48 -8.20
N ASP A 37 -11.59 6.20 -9.12
CA ASP A 37 -11.26 7.59 -9.44
C ASP A 37 -12.15 8.56 -8.67
N GLY A 38 -11.53 9.52 -7.97
CA GLY A 38 -12.17 10.56 -7.16
C GLY A 38 -12.80 11.69 -7.95
N GLY A 39 -13.07 11.50 -9.24
CA GLY A 39 -13.60 12.53 -10.13
C GLY A 39 -12.49 13.40 -10.71
N SER A 40 -11.47 12.78 -11.30
CA SER A 40 -10.37 13.48 -11.95
C SER A 40 -10.82 14.41 -13.06
N THR A 41 -10.13 15.55 -13.19
CA THR A 41 -10.40 16.58 -14.22
C THR A 41 -9.28 16.71 -15.24
N ASP A 42 -8.18 15.97 -15.04
CA ASP A 42 -7.06 15.87 -15.98
C ASP A 42 -7.27 14.71 -16.97
N ASN A 43 -6.21 14.29 -17.66
CA ASN A 43 -6.26 13.18 -18.62
C ASN A 43 -6.26 11.77 -17.98
N THR A 44 -6.51 11.63 -16.66
CA THR A 44 -6.58 10.32 -15.98
C THR A 44 -7.57 9.38 -16.65
N ALA A 45 -8.78 9.86 -16.95
CA ALA A 45 -9.82 9.06 -17.62
C ALA A 45 -9.40 8.56 -19.02
N ASP A 46 -8.66 9.36 -19.76
CA ASP A 46 -8.18 8.98 -21.10
C ASP A 46 -7.14 7.87 -21.02
N ILE A 47 -6.27 7.92 -20.00
CA ILE A 47 -5.31 6.83 -19.73
C ILE A 47 -6.05 5.54 -19.41
N VAL A 48 -7.07 5.57 -18.53
CA VAL A 48 -7.87 4.36 -18.24
C VAL A 48 -8.48 3.78 -19.51
N ARG A 49 -9.10 4.64 -20.36
CA ARG A 49 -9.69 4.19 -21.65
C ARG A 49 -8.65 3.59 -22.60
N GLN A 50 -7.45 4.15 -22.64
CA GLN A 50 -6.35 3.65 -23.47
C GLN A 50 -5.89 2.24 -23.07
N PHE A 51 -5.88 1.95 -21.76
CA PHE A 51 -5.47 0.65 -21.22
C PHE A 51 -6.59 -0.39 -21.18
N ALA A 52 -7.87 0.03 -21.16
CA ALA A 52 -9.01 -0.86 -21.05
C ALA A 52 -9.01 -2.05 -22.05
N PRO A 53 -8.67 -1.88 -23.34
CA PRO A 53 -8.63 -3.00 -24.28
C PRO A 53 -7.60 -4.08 -23.91
N GLN A 54 -6.49 -3.72 -23.25
CA GLN A 54 -5.44 -4.65 -22.87
C GLN A 54 -5.83 -5.49 -21.62
N PHE A 55 -6.62 -4.92 -20.73
CA PHE A 55 -7.15 -5.64 -19.59
C PHE A 55 -8.39 -6.47 -19.91
N GLY A 56 -9.19 -6.04 -20.88
CA GLY A 56 -10.50 -6.64 -21.19
C GLY A 56 -11.44 -6.56 -19.96
N GLU A 57 -12.11 -7.65 -19.65
CA GLU A 57 -13.04 -7.74 -18.52
C GLU A 57 -12.39 -7.64 -17.12
N ARG A 58 -11.06 -7.68 -17.06
CA ARG A 58 -10.32 -7.57 -15.79
C ARG A 58 -10.24 -6.13 -15.27
N LEU A 59 -10.57 -5.10 -16.07
CA LEU A 59 -10.56 -3.71 -15.64
C LEU A 59 -11.96 -3.24 -15.27
N HIS A 60 -12.10 -2.80 -14.02
CA HIS A 60 -13.29 -2.14 -13.53
C HIS A 60 -12.94 -0.69 -13.18
N TRP A 61 -13.58 0.26 -13.82
CA TRP A 61 -13.35 1.69 -13.59
C TRP A 61 -14.63 2.35 -13.07
N CYS A 62 -14.51 3.09 -11.98
CA CYS A 62 -15.54 3.98 -11.49
C CYS A 62 -14.94 5.36 -11.19
N SER A 63 -15.61 6.40 -11.68
CA SER A 63 -15.24 7.79 -11.44
C SER A 63 -16.40 8.49 -10.75
N GLU A 64 -16.21 8.85 -9.50
CA GLU A 64 -17.21 9.52 -8.67
C GLU A 64 -16.51 10.32 -7.56
N PRO A 65 -17.04 11.47 -7.15
CA PRO A 65 -16.47 12.23 -6.05
C PRO A 65 -16.26 11.39 -4.80
N ASP A 66 -15.12 11.57 -4.14
CA ASP A 66 -14.77 10.91 -2.90
C ASP A 66 -14.38 11.92 -1.80
N ARG A 67 -14.19 11.41 -0.59
CA ARG A 67 -13.74 12.16 0.58
C ARG A 67 -12.23 12.02 0.82
N GLY A 68 -11.48 11.69 -0.23
CA GLY A 68 -10.03 11.50 -0.21
C GLY A 68 -9.62 10.04 -0.41
N LEU A 69 -8.30 9.82 -0.43
CA LEU A 69 -7.64 8.56 -0.79
C LEU A 69 -8.26 7.30 -0.14
N TYR A 70 -8.53 7.32 1.15
CA TYR A 70 -9.06 6.17 1.86
C TYR A 70 -10.52 5.86 1.50
N ASP A 71 -11.30 6.87 1.12
CA ASP A 71 -12.67 6.67 0.62
C ASP A 71 -12.63 6.00 -0.76
N ALA A 72 -11.75 6.44 -1.65
CA ALA A 72 -11.51 5.79 -2.94
C ALA A 72 -11.08 4.32 -2.75
N MET A 73 -10.12 4.05 -1.84
CA MET A 73 -9.70 2.68 -1.51
C MET A 73 -10.88 1.84 -1.00
N ASN A 74 -11.72 2.37 -0.10
CA ASN A 74 -12.88 1.66 0.42
C ASN A 74 -13.90 1.34 -0.68
N LYS A 75 -14.15 2.28 -1.59
CA LYS A 75 -15.02 2.06 -2.75
C LYS A 75 -14.46 0.97 -3.67
N GLY A 76 -13.14 0.94 -3.85
CA GLY A 76 -12.46 -0.12 -4.59
C GLY A 76 -12.57 -1.47 -3.90
N ILE A 77 -12.30 -1.56 -2.60
CA ILE A 77 -12.44 -2.79 -1.81
C ILE A 77 -13.88 -3.33 -1.87
N ALA A 78 -14.89 -2.46 -1.80
CA ALA A 78 -16.30 -2.86 -1.88
C ALA A 78 -16.68 -3.47 -3.24
N ARG A 79 -15.97 -3.13 -4.30
CA ARG A 79 -16.16 -3.68 -5.65
C ARG A 79 -15.30 -4.92 -5.94
N ALA A 80 -14.34 -5.22 -5.07
CA ALA A 80 -13.44 -6.36 -5.24
C ALA A 80 -14.21 -7.69 -5.19
N THR A 81 -13.96 -8.54 -6.17
CA THR A 81 -14.56 -9.89 -6.27
C THR A 81 -13.54 -10.99 -6.00
N GLY A 82 -12.25 -10.69 -6.07
CA GLY A 82 -11.17 -11.65 -5.79
C GLY A 82 -11.14 -12.14 -4.35
N GLU A 83 -10.49 -13.26 -4.14
CA GLU A 83 -10.27 -13.84 -2.81
C GLU A 83 -9.31 -12.99 -1.96
N VAL A 84 -8.39 -12.32 -2.62
CA VAL A 84 -7.34 -11.48 -2.02
C VAL A 84 -7.45 -10.06 -2.58
N VAL A 85 -7.22 -9.07 -1.72
CA VAL A 85 -7.20 -7.65 -2.09
C VAL A 85 -5.86 -7.06 -1.75
N GLY A 86 -5.25 -6.35 -2.70
CA GLY A 86 -4.09 -5.49 -2.52
C GLY A 86 -4.40 -4.07 -2.98
N ILE A 87 -3.67 -3.10 -2.42
CA ILE A 87 -3.78 -1.69 -2.81
C ILE A 87 -2.49 -1.29 -3.54
N LEU A 88 -2.63 -0.80 -4.77
CA LEU A 88 -1.54 -0.20 -5.53
C LEU A 88 -2.00 1.17 -6.02
N ASN A 89 -1.51 2.22 -5.39
CA ASN A 89 -1.91 3.59 -5.73
C ASN A 89 -1.44 4.00 -7.12
N SER A 90 -2.08 5.00 -7.69
CA SER A 90 -1.88 5.47 -9.07
C SER A 90 -0.53 6.14 -9.35
N ASP A 91 0.29 6.37 -8.33
CA ASP A 91 1.65 6.88 -8.41
C ASP A 91 2.74 5.84 -8.13
N ASP A 92 2.34 4.62 -7.73
CA ASP A 92 3.21 3.49 -7.43
C ASP A 92 3.14 2.41 -8.54
N PHE A 93 4.12 1.52 -8.58
CA PHE A 93 4.13 0.41 -9.53
C PHE A 93 4.86 -0.82 -8.95
N TYR A 94 4.53 -2.02 -9.46
CA TYR A 94 5.22 -3.25 -9.05
C TYR A 94 6.69 -3.22 -9.47
N THR A 95 7.55 -3.72 -8.58
CA THR A 95 8.99 -3.73 -8.78
C THR A 95 9.41 -4.75 -9.85
N ASP A 96 8.71 -5.88 -9.92
CA ASP A 96 8.93 -6.92 -10.94
C ASP A 96 7.63 -7.61 -11.37
N GLU A 97 7.71 -8.50 -12.36
CA GLU A 97 6.57 -9.21 -12.95
C GLU A 97 6.05 -10.41 -12.13
N HIS A 98 6.68 -10.73 -10.99
CA HIS A 98 6.34 -11.91 -10.19
C HIS A 98 5.69 -11.58 -8.85
N VAL A 99 5.37 -10.32 -8.58
CA VAL A 99 4.81 -9.90 -7.28
C VAL A 99 3.49 -10.62 -7.00
N LEU A 100 2.55 -10.61 -7.95
CA LEU A 100 1.25 -11.27 -7.76
C LEU A 100 1.37 -12.80 -7.69
N ALA A 101 2.33 -13.40 -8.39
CA ALA A 101 2.59 -14.82 -8.29
C ALA A 101 3.06 -15.20 -6.88
N ARG A 102 4.01 -14.43 -6.30
CA ARG A 102 4.46 -14.64 -4.92
C ARG A 102 3.33 -14.46 -3.90
N VAL A 103 2.43 -13.51 -4.11
CA VAL A 103 1.24 -13.30 -3.29
C VAL A 103 0.31 -14.51 -3.38
N ALA A 104 0.04 -14.99 -4.60
CA ALA A 104 -0.81 -16.16 -4.83
C ALA A 104 -0.26 -17.42 -4.17
N ASP A 105 1.04 -17.66 -4.29
CA ASP A 105 1.72 -18.81 -3.69
C ASP A 105 1.68 -18.75 -2.15
N ALA A 106 1.94 -17.59 -1.56
CA ALA A 106 1.91 -17.42 -0.11
C ALA A 106 0.52 -17.61 0.49
N LEU A 107 -0.51 -17.15 -0.22
CA LEU A 107 -1.90 -17.25 0.22
C LEU A 107 -2.62 -18.51 -0.29
N ALA A 108 -1.90 -19.43 -0.96
CA ALA A 108 -2.40 -20.77 -1.24
C ALA A 108 -2.64 -21.58 0.05
N ASP A 109 -1.86 -21.31 1.11
CA ASP A 109 -2.14 -21.86 2.44
C ASP A 109 -3.39 -21.18 3.04
N PRO A 110 -4.49 -21.91 3.24
CA PRO A 110 -5.71 -21.36 3.82
C PRO A 110 -5.54 -20.87 5.26
N ASN A 111 -4.44 -21.23 5.90
CA ASN A 111 -4.10 -20.75 7.24
C ASN A 111 -3.45 -19.38 7.25
N ILE A 112 -3.07 -18.80 6.13
CA ILE A 112 -2.51 -17.46 6.02
C ILE A 112 -3.61 -16.49 5.58
N ASP A 113 -3.80 -15.42 6.34
CA ASP A 113 -4.82 -14.41 6.09
C ASP A 113 -4.29 -13.24 5.27
N ALA A 114 -2.99 -12.92 5.40
CA ALA A 114 -2.35 -11.84 4.66
C ALA A 114 -0.86 -12.08 4.47
N CYS A 115 -0.28 -11.45 3.44
CA CYS A 115 1.16 -11.39 3.23
C CYS A 115 1.61 -9.95 2.98
N TYR A 116 2.90 -9.69 3.17
CA TYR A 116 3.52 -8.40 2.88
C TYR A 116 5.00 -8.57 2.55
N GLY A 117 5.51 -7.63 1.75
CA GLY A 117 6.91 -7.57 1.36
C GLY A 117 7.59 -6.26 1.75
N ASP A 118 8.67 -5.97 1.06
CA ASP A 118 9.39 -4.70 1.15
C ASP A 118 8.91 -3.72 0.08
N VAL A 119 9.34 -2.47 0.18
CA VAL A 119 9.13 -1.45 -0.85
C VAL A 119 10.38 -0.58 -0.97
N HIS A 120 10.58 0.03 -2.13
CA HIS A 120 11.61 1.06 -2.28
C HIS A 120 11.04 2.35 -2.86
N TYR A 121 11.81 3.42 -2.71
CA TYR A 121 11.42 4.75 -3.17
C TYR A 121 12.36 5.22 -4.27
N VAL A 122 11.78 5.91 -5.25
CA VAL A 122 12.48 6.58 -6.35
C VAL A 122 12.09 8.05 -6.41
N ALA A 123 12.92 8.88 -7.05
CA ALA A 123 12.56 10.25 -7.32
C ALA A 123 11.58 10.33 -8.51
N PRO A 124 10.63 11.28 -8.55
CA PRO A 124 9.67 11.38 -9.65
C PRO A 124 10.29 11.53 -11.05
N GLY A 125 11.47 12.12 -11.15
CA GLY A 125 12.20 12.29 -12.41
C GLY A 125 13.22 11.19 -12.73
N ASP A 126 13.44 10.25 -11.82
CA ASP A 126 14.40 9.15 -12.00
C ASP A 126 13.86 7.87 -11.36
N LEU A 127 13.17 7.09 -12.16
CA LEU A 127 12.55 5.81 -11.72
C LEU A 127 13.54 4.66 -11.61
N GLN A 128 14.81 4.85 -12.03
CA GLN A 128 15.84 3.82 -12.01
C GLN A 128 16.72 3.89 -10.74
N THR A 129 16.81 5.05 -10.12
CA THR A 129 17.69 5.24 -8.96
C THR A 129 16.89 5.15 -7.66
N MET A 130 17.13 4.07 -6.91
CA MET A 130 16.58 3.91 -5.57
C MET A 130 17.10 5.01 -4.64
N THR A 131 16.20 5.75 -4.03
CA THR A 131 16.51 6.79 -3.03
C THR A 131 16.45 6.27 -1.60
N ARG A 132 15.58 5.27 -1.35
CA ARG A 132 15.39 4.66 -0.04
C ARG A 132 14.80 3.26 -0.19
N TYR A 133 15.21 2.35 0.68
CA TYR A 133 14.62 1.02 0.83
C TYR A 133 13.92 0.90 2.17
N TYR A 134 12.68 0.41 2.19
CA TYR A 134 11.93 0.12 3.40
C TYR A 134 11.71 -1.39 3.52
N SER A 135 12.44 -2.03 4.45
CA SER A 135 12.27 -3.44 4.71
C SER A 135 11.25 -3.70 5.81
N SER A 136 10.27 -4.54 5.51
CA SER A 136 9.31 -5.04 6.48
C SER A 136 9.82 -6.27 7.26
N ARG A 137 11.01 -6.80 6.92
CA ARG A 137 11.62 -8.00 7.54
C ARG A 137 11.74 -7.94 9.08
N PRO A 138 12.15 -6.80 9.68
CA PRO A 138 12.28 -6.72 11.14
C PRO A 138 10.92 -6.58 11.84
N PHE A 139 9.85 -6.31 11.11
CA PHE A 139 8.53 -6.08 11.71
C PHE A 139 8.06 -7.30 12.52
N ARG A 140 7.49 -7.01 13.67
CA ARG A 140 6.76 -7.96 14.52
C ARG A 140 5.49 -7.26 15.04
N PRO A 141 4.35 -7.96 15.22
CA PRO A 141 3.08 -7.33 15.62
C PRO A 141 3.18 -6.42 16.85
N TRP A 142 3.97 -6.76 17.85
CA TRP A 142 4.15 -5.93 19.06
C TRP A 142 4.77 -4.55 18.76
N MET A 143 5.53 -4.42 17.66
CA MET A 143 6.16 -3.17 17.24
C MET A 143 5.14 -2.10 16.83
N MET A 144 3.88 -2.49 16.57
CA MET A 144 2.81 -1.54 16.30
C MET A 144 2.55 -0.62 17.50
N ARG A 145 2.84 -1.07 18.73
CA ARG A 145 2.84 -0.20 19.93
C ARG A 145 3.85 0.95 19.85
N LEU A 146 4.86 0.80 19.01
CA LEU A 146 5.89 1.81 18.75
C LEU A 146 5.59 2.61 17.46
N GLY A 147 4.44 2.36 16.81
CA GLY A 147 4.04 3.01 15.57
C GLY A 147 4.69 2.43 14.30
N PHE A 148 5.32 1.26 14.37
CA PHE A 148 5.81 0.55 13.18
C PHE A 148 4.70 -0.30 12.58
N MET A 149 4.74 -0.47 11.26
CA MET A 149 3.83 -1.34 10.51
C MET A 149 4.56 -1.88 9.26
N PRO A 150 4.09 -2.95 8.63
CA PRO A 150 4.54 -3.33 7.29
C PRO A 150 4.29 -2.20 6.29
N ALA A 151 5.02 -2.19 5.20
CA ALA A 151 4.76 -1.25 4.11
C ALA A 151 3.36 -1.50 3.54
N HIS A 152 2.44 -0.55 3.73
CA HIS A 152 1.04 -0.71 3.33
C HIS A 152 0.86 -1.08 1.85
N PRO A 153 1.57 -0.49 0.87
CA PRO A 153 1.41 -0.86 -0.54
C PRO A 153 1.84 -2.30 -0.87
N SER A 154 2.61 -2.94 0.00
CA SER A 154 2.99 -4.36 -0.15
C SER A 154 2.07 -5.33 0.59
N PHE A 155 1.01 -4.83 1.24
CA PHE A 155 0.13 -5.65 2.06
C PHE A 155 -1.05 -6.19 1.25
N TYR A 156 -1.13 -7.52 1.16
CA TYR A 156 -2.20 -8.27 0.51
C TYR A 156 -2.96 -9.08 1.54
N CYS A 157 -4.28 -8.95 1.56
CA CYS A 157 -5.12 -9.57 2.58
C CYS A 157 -6.32 -10.29 1.95
N ARG A 158 -6.73 -11.40 2.54
CA ARG A 158 -7.99 -12.07 2.15
C ARG A 158 -9.14 -11.08 2.29
N ARG A 159 -10.00 -11.03 1.27
CA ARG A 159 -11.18 -10.15 1.26
C ARG A 159 -12.11 -10.38 2.46
N THR A 160 -12.15 -11.60 2.97
CA THR A 160 -12.89 -11.95 4.18
C THR A 160 -12.43 -11.19 5.42
N CYS A 161 -11.15 -10.83 5.54
CA CYS A 161 -10.65 -10.02 6.65
C CYS A 161 -11.26 -8.61 6.63
N TYR A 162 -11.38 -8.00 5.45
CA TYR A 162 -12.05 -6.70 5.31
C TYR A 162 -13.55 -6.80 5.63
N ALA A 163 -14.23 -7.87 5.20
CA ALA A 163 -15.62 -8.10 5.49
C ALA A 163 -15.91 -8.29 6.99
N GLN A 164 -15.01 -8.99 7.69
CA GLN A 164 -15.17 -9.30 9.12
C GLN A 164 -14.71 -8.17 10.04
N HIS A 165 -13.66 -7.45 9.65
CA HIS A 165 -12.99 -6.50 10.53
C HIS A 165 -13.09 -5.05 10.05
N GLY A 166 -13.74 -4.81 8.91
CA GLY A 166 -13.95 -3.48 8.33
C GLY A 166 -12.78 -2.99 7.46
N THR A 167 -13.07 -1.97 6.67
CA THR A 167 -12.16 -1.29 5.75
C THR A 167 -11.50 -0.07 6.42
N PHE A 168 -10.94 0.87 5.69
CA PHE A 168 -10.30 2.08 6.24
C PHE A 168 -11.29 2.96 7.01
N ASP A 169 -10.94 3.37 8.22
CA ASP A 169 -11.72 4.35 8.99
C ASP A 169 -11.45 5.77 8.48
N LEU A 170 -12.45 6.35 7.83
CA LEU A 170 -12.38 7.68 7.21
C LEU A 170 -12.29 8.84 8.20
N SER A 171 -12.39 8.57 9.48
CA SER A 171 -12.16 9.58 10.51
C SER A 171 -10.68 9.91 10.71
N TYR A 172 -9.75 9.08 10.17
CA TYR A 172 -8.32 9.33 10.13
C TYR A 172 -7.93 10.05 8.84
N THR A 173 -7.18 11.15 8.98
CA THR A 173 -6.84 11.99 7.82
C THR A 173 -5.61 11.47 7.07
N VAL A 174 -4.62 10.93 7.79
CA VAL A 174 -3.31 10.58 7.20
C VAL A 174 -2.89 9.14 7.49
N ALA A 175 -3.28 8.58 8.62
CA ALA A 175 -2.81 7.28 9.08
C ALA A 175 -3.94 6.24 9.26
N ALA A 176 -4.95 6.24 8.36
CA ALA A 176 -5.97 5.19 8.34
C ALA A 176 -5.38 3.82 7.97
N ASP A 177 -4.28 3.80 7.21
CA ASP A 177 -3.49 2.60 6.92
C ASP A 177 -2.88 1.99 8.19
N PHE A 178 -2.28 2.81 9.05
CA PHE A 178 -1.78 2.33 10.34
C PHE A 178 -2.91 1.79 11.22
N GLU A 179 -4.04 2.50 11.32
CA GLU A 179 -5.20 2.05 12.08
C GLU A 179 -5.71 0.70 11.58
N GLN A 180 -5.87 0.56 10.27
CA GLN A 180 -6.35 -0.67 9.67
C GLN A 180 -5.41 -1.85 9.94
N LEU A 181 -4.10 -1.68 9.72
CA LEU A 181 -3.12 -2.73 9.99
C LEU A 181 -3.01 -3.05 11.48
N LEU A 182 -3.13 -2.04 12.37
CA LEU A 182 -3.20 -2.24 13.82
C LEU A 182 -4.40 -3.12 14.18
N ARG A 183 -5.56 -2.80 13.64
CA ARG A 183 -6.81 -3.53 13.87
C ARG A 183 -6.70 -4.97 13.37
N LEU A 184 -6.26 -5.18 12.14
CA LEU A 184 -6.13 -6.51 11.55
C LEU A 184 -5.05 -7.35 12.26
N ILE A 185 -3.81 -6.84 12.33
CA ILE A 185 -2.65 -7.65 12.74
C ILE A 185 -2.54 -7.75 14.26
N PHE A 186 -2.72 -6.63 14.98
CA PHE A 186 -2.47 -6.62 16.42
C PHE A 186 -3.72 -6.95 17.24
N VAL A 187 -4.88 -6.39 16.87
CA VAL A 187 -6.13 -6.58 17.62
C VAL A 187 -6.77 -7.90 17.26
N HIS A 188 -7.03 -8.15 15.98
CA HIS A 188 -7.68 -9.38 15.50
C HIS A 188 -6.71 -10.53 15.26
N LYS A 189 -5.40 -10.26 15.29
CA LYS A 189 -4.34 -11.29 15.19
C LYS A 189 -4.47 -12.15 13.95
N ILE A 190 -4.84 -11.55 12.81
CA ILE A 190 -4.84 -12.28 11.55
C ILE A 190 -3.44 -12.86 11.29
N ARG A 191 -3.37 -14.02 10.64
CA ARG A 191 -2.10 -14.72 10.40
C ARG A 191 -1.43 -14.11 9.18
N THR A 192 -0.28 -13.47 9.40
CA THR A 192 0.47 -12.79 8.37
C THR A 192 1.81 -13.45 8.11
N VAL A 193 2.25 -13.45 6.86
CA VAL A 193 3.58 -13.91 6.45
C VAL A 193 4.36 -12.80 5.76
N TYR A 194 5.62 -12.64 6.12
CA TYR A 194 6.55 -11.76 5.42
C TYR A 194 7.21 -12.52 4.26
N LEU A 195 7.16 -11.93 3.08
CA LEU A 195 7.84 -12.43 1.89
C LEU A 195 9.11 -11.59 1.66
N PRO A 196 10.30 -12.20 1.60
CA PRO A 196 11.56 -11.47 1.45
C PRO A 196 11.76 -11.01 0.00
N ALA A 197 10.86 -10.16 -0.49
CA ALA A 197 10.86 -9.60 -1.83
C ALA A 197 10.40 -8.15 -1.80
N ASP A 198 10.93 -7.38 -2.74
CA ASP A 198 10.55 -6.00 -2.98
C ASP A 198 9.32 -5.98 -3.90
N PHE A 199 8.20 -5.49 -3.39
CA PHE A 199 6.93 -5.56 -4.08
C PHE A 199 6.61 -4.32 -4.90
N VAL A 200 6.91 -3.14 -4.32
CA VAL A 200 6.41 -1.89 -4.87
C VAL A 200 7.49 -0.83 -4.92
N THR A 201 7.63 -0.24 -6.08
CA THR A 201 8.40 0.99 -6.29
C THR A 201 7.48 2.17 -6.06
N MET A 202 7.79 2.97 -5.03
CA MET A 202 7.04 4.16 -4.63
C MET A 202 7.72 5.44 -5.11
N ARG A 203 6.96 6.40 -5.63
CA ARG A 203 7.48 7.73 -5.91
C ARG A 203 7.54 8.57 -4.65
N THR A 204 8.64 9.30 -4.45
CA THR A 204 8.75 10.30 -3.36
C THR A 204 7.89 11.53 -3.70
N GLY A 205 7.34 12.20 -2.68
CA GLY A 205 6.53 13.42 -2.85
C GLY A 205 5.03 13.26 -2.62
N GLY A 206 4.56 12.06 -2.29
CA GLY A 206 3.15 11.82 -1.93
C GLY A 206 2.70 12.55 -0.66
N ALA A 207 1.39 12.52 -0.39
CA ALA A 207 0.73 13.26 0.70
C ALA A 207 1.31 13.02 2.12
N SER A 208 1.93 11.87 2.35
CA SER A 208 2.52 11.51 3.65
C SER A 208 3.95 12.02 3.87
N THR A 209 4.59 12.62 2.86
CA THR A 209 6.02 13.00 2.91
C THR A 209 6.27 14.49 3.13
N SER A 210 5.24 15.34 3.17
CA SER A 210 5.37 16.80 3.16
C SER A 210 5.38 17.44 4.56
N GLY A 211 6.58 17.55 5.17
CA GLY A 211 6.89 18.52 6.23
C GLY A 211 6.50 18.15 7.67
N LEU A 212 6.90 18.99 8.63
CA LEU A 212 6.68 18.80 10.08
C LEU A 212 5.20 18.67 10.46
N LYS A 213 4.29 19.36 9.77
CA LYS A 213 2.85 19.29 10.04
C LYS A 213 2.28 17.89 9.76
N SER A 214 2.75 17.24 8.69
CA SER A 214 2.35 15.87 8.35
C SER A 214 2.86 14.88 9.41
N HIS A 215 4.09 15.02 9.90
CA HIS A 215 4.62 14.17 10.97
C HIS A 215 3.84 14.27 12.29
N LEU A 216 3.41 15.49 12.66
CA LEU A 216 2.56 15.70 13.85
C LEU A 216 1.16 15.10 13.65
N ALA A 217 0.59 15.21 12.46
CA ALA A 217 -0.70 14.59 12.14
C ALA A 217 -0.62 13.06 12.24
N ILE A 218 0.42 12.45 11.63
CA ILE A 218 0.69 11.02 11.72
C ILE A 218 0.82 10.56 13.18
N LEU A 219 1.59 11.30 13.99
CA LEU A 219 1.80 10.95 15.40
C LEU A 219 0.49 11.02 16.20
N ARG A 220 -0.33 12.05 15.96
CA ARG A 220 -1.65 12.19 16.57
C ARG A 220 -2.57 11.04 16.18
N ASP A 221 -2.61 10.70 14.90
CA ASP A 221 -3.45 9.63 14.38
C ASP A 221 -3.01 8.26 14.93
N HIS A 222 -1.70 7.98 14.97
CA HIS A 222 -1.17 6.76 15.61
C HIS A 222 -1.59 6.65 17.08
N ARG A 223 -1.42 7.75 17.86
CA ARG A 223 -1.84 7.76 19.25
C ARG A 223 -3.35 7.53 19.40
N ARG A 224 -4.14 8.14 18.53
CA ARG A 224 -5.60 7.96 18.49
C ARG A 224 -5.96 6.50 18.18
N ALA A 225 -5.35 5.89 17.18
CA ALA A 225 -5.58 4.50 16.79
C ALA A 225 -5.24 3.52 17.93
N LEU A 226 -4.09 3.70 18.59
CA LEU A 226 -3.71 2.88 19.73
C LEU A 226 -4.70 3.03 20.89
N LYS A 227 -5.16 4.26 21.16
CA LYS A 227 -6.14 4.53 22.23
C LYS A 227 -7.52 3.95 21.90
N SER A 228 -8.01 4.10 20.67
CA SER A 228 -9.33 3.60 20.26
C SER A 228 -9.41 2.07 20.37
N HIS A 229 -8.31 1.39 20.06
CA HIS A 229 -8.21 -0.06 20.19
C HIS A 229 -7.72 -0.54 21.57
N ARG A 230 -7.60 0.34 22.56
CA ARG A 230 -7.13 0.02 23.91
C ARG A 230 -5.74 -0.66 23.92
N VAL A 231 -4.89 -0.34 22.96
CA VAL A 231 -3.53 -0.86 22.87
C VAL A 231 -2.61 0.00 23.72
N ALA A 232 -1.99 -0.62 24.72
CA ALA A 232 -1.06 0.08 25.61
C ALA A 232 0.17 0.56 24.83
N SER A 233 0.39 1.86 24.85
CA SER A 233 1.57 2.54 24.28
C SER A 233 1.78 3.86 25.04
N ALA A 234 3.01 4.37 25.02
CA ALA A 234 3.34 5.66 25.58
C ALA A 234 3.88 6.60 24.49
N PHE A 235 3.60 7.88 24.60
CA PHE A 235 4.05 8.89 23.64
C PHE A 235 5.58 8.85 23.37
N PRO A 236 6.47 8.68 24.38
CA PRO A 236 7.90 8.55 24.12
C PRO A 236 8.25 7.33 23.24
N LEU A 237 7.49 6.23 23.36
CA LEU A 237 7.70 5.04 22.56
C LEU A 237 7.41 5.30 21.08
N LEU A 238 6.38 6.10 20.75
CA LEU A 238 6.08 6.50 19.38
C LEU A 238 7.18 7.39 18.78
N CYS A 239 7.90 8.14 19.63
CA CYS A 239 9.02 8.96 19.20
C CYS A 239 10.25 8.12 18.81
N LEU A 240 10.44 6.92 19.38
CA LEU A 240 11.55 6.01 19.03
C LEU A 240 11.54 5.63 17.54
N ARG A 241 10.37 5.56 16.93
CA ARG A 241 10.23 5.34 15.47
C ARG A 241 11.01 6.39 14.65
N TYR A 242 11.05 7.65 15.09
CA TYR A 242 11.76 8.69 14.34
C TYR A 242 13.27 8.50 14.41
N ILE A 243 13.79 8.05 15.57
CA ILE A 243 15.22 7.70 15.71
C ILE A 243 15.59 6.56 14.77
N TYR A 244 14.75 5.52 14.72
CA TYR A 244 14.94 4.39 13.79
C TYR A 244 14.91 4.85 12.33
N LYS A 245 13.92 5.69 11.94
CA LYS A 245 13.82 6.22 10.56
C LYS A 245 15.03 7.06 10.16
N VAL A 246 15.60 7.85 11.06
CA VAL A 246 16.85 8.59 10.80
C VAL A 246 17.97 7.61 10.54
N GLY A 247 18.13 6.57 11.37
CA GLY A 247 19.12 5.51 11.16
C GLY A 247 18.93 4.79 9.81
N GLU A 248 17.69 4.45 9.44
CA GLU A 248 17.36 3.82 8.16
C GLU A 248 17.75 4.70 6.95
N VAL A 249 17.47 5.99 7.01
CA VAL A 249 17.85 6.94 5.95
C VAL A 249 19.38 7.06 5.85
N ILE A 250 20.09 7.11 6.97
CA ILE A 250 21.57 7.14 6.98
C ILE A 250 22.12 5.85 6.37
N CYS A 251 21.64 4.70 6.80
CA CYS A 251 22.06 3.40 6.27
C CYS A 251 21.74 3.23 4.78
N SER A 252 20.60 3.73 4.31
CA SER A 252 20.24 3.67 2.88
C SER A 252 21.15 4.53 2.01
N ARG A 253 21.63 5.67 2.53
CA ARG A 253 22.61 6.54 1.84
C ARG A 253 24.01 5.94 1.77
N LEU A 254 24.35 5.05 2.69
CA LEU A 254 25.65 4.37 2.75
C LEU A 254 25.68 3.07 1.93
N ARG A 255 24.53 2.55 1.49
CA ARG A 255 24.48 1.41 0.56
C ARG A 255 24.94 1.86 -0.83
N PRO A 256 25.82 1.11 -1.51
CA PRO A 256 26.16 1.40 -2.89
C PRO A 256 24.89 1.39 -3.72
N LYS A 257 24.73 2.40 -4.61
CA LYS A 257 23.59 2.52 -5.53
C LYS A 257 23.57 1.27 -6.43
N SER A 258 22.80 0.28 -6.05
CA SER A 258 22.49 -0.87 -6.91
C SER A 258 21.53 -0.37 -7.97
N LYS A 259 21.89 -0.54 -9.25
CA LYS A 259 20.97 -0.35 -10.35
C LYS A 259 19.84 -1.36 -10.14
N ALA A 260 18.58 -0.92 -10.25
CA ALA A 260 17.45 -1.82 -10.35
C ALA A 260 17.75 -2.87 -11.43
N HIS A 261 17.54 -4.13 -11.13
CA HIS A 261 17.82 -5.20 -12.08
C HIS A 261 16.96 -4.97 -13.33
N SER A 262 17.66 -4.85 -14.46
CA SER A 262 17.11 -4.85 -15.82
C SER A 262 16.52 -6.21 -16.15
#